data_14e82870b3b6c565c3ef0d17459eb421
#
_entry.id   14e82870b3b6c565c3ef0d17459eb421
#
_cell.length_a   1.000
_cell.length_b   1.000
_cell.length_c   1.000
_cell.angle_alpha   90.00
_cell.angle_beta   90.00
_cell.angle_gamma   90.00
#
_symmetry.space_group_name_H-M   'P 1'
#
loop_
_entity.id
_entity.type
_entity.pdbx_description
1 polymer ?
#
loop_
_entity_poly.entity_id
_entity_poly.type
_entity_poly.pdbx_seq_one_letter_code
_entity_poly.pdbx_strand_id
1 'polypeptide(L)'
;GMVSLEDGSMSTRKGRVVYLEDVIHKCIEKASAVIAEKNPDLENREEIAKTVGVGAVIFGALYNNKIKDITFSYDKVLNFEGETSCYVQYTCARAHSVLEKAGEYAAPNVTAVCPQEFELVKRLADFPATLHEALEKYEPCFIARYAVDLAQIFNKFYFDCSILNAEEEGTRAFRLALTEATLITLKTR
;
A
#
# COMPACT_ATOMS: atom_id res chain seq x y z
N GLY A 1 -13.28 -18.97 -0.44
CA GLY A 1 -12.97 -19.40 0.92
C GLY A 1 -13.92 -18.80 1.94
N MET A 2 -13.82 -19.27 3.14
CA MET A 2 -14.61 -18.76 4.29
C MET A 2 -13.84 -17.69 5.03
N VAL A 3 -14.56 -16.72 5.59
CA VAL A 3 -13.98 -15.71 6.47
C VAL A 3 -14.38 -16.05 7.91
N SER A 4 -13.41 -16.15 8.80
CA SER A 4 -13.59 -16.29 10.23
C SER A 4 -12.96 -15.11 10.98
N LEU A 5 -13.36 -14.88 12.21
CA LEU A 5 -12.71 -13.97 13.13
C LEU A 5 -11.75 -14.75 14.04
N GLU A 6 -10.83 -14.05 14.70
CA GLU A 6 -9.85 -14.66 15.61
C GLU A 6 -10.52 -15.43 16.77
N ASP A 7 -11.71 -15.02 17.17
CA ASP A 7 -12.51 -15.66 18.24
C ASP A 7 -13.39 -16.82 17.74
N GLY A 8 -13.26 -17.22 16.49
CA GLY A 8 -13.85 -18.39 15.88
C GLY A 8 -14.78 -18.14 14.69
N SER A 9 -15.37 -19.22 14.16
CA SER A 9 -16.22 -19.16 12.98
C SER A 9 -17.58 -18.51 13.26
N MET A 10 -18.08 -17.75 12.30
CA MET A 10 -19.43 -17.21 12.31
C MET A 10 -20.47 -18.31 12.15
N SER A 11 -21.58 -18.23 12.88
CA SER A 11 -22.67 -19.19 12.79
C SER A 11 -24.02 -18.51 13.09
N THR A 12 -24.85 -18.39 12.07
CA THR A 12 -26.22 -17.86 12.22
C THR A 12 -27.08 -18.71 13.17
N ARG A 13 -26.90 -20.04 13.13
CA ARG A 13 -27.63 -20.96 14.02
C ARG A 13 -27.29 -20.79 15.49
N LYS A 14 -26.08 -20.31 15.80
CA LYS A 14 -25.62 -20.04 17.17
C LYS A 14 -25.75 -18.57 17.57
N GLY A 15 -26.41 -17.75 16.75
CA GLY A 15 -26.56 -16.31 16.98
C GLY A 15 -25.25 -15.51 16.89
N ARG A 16 -24.21 -16.09 16.30
CA ARG A 16 -22.88 -15.48 16.18
C ARG A 16 -22.71 -14.95 14.76
N VAL A 17 -23.29 -13.79 14.50
CA VAL A 17 -23.23 -13.11 13.20
C VAL A 17 -22.45 -11.82 13.38
N VAL A 18 -21.53 -11.54 12.47
CA VAL A 18 -20.81 -10.27 12.37
C VAL A 18 -21.16 -9.68 11.02
N TYR A 19 -21.73 -8.51 11.00
CA TYR A 19 -22.04 -7.79 9.80
C TYR A 19 -20.81 -7.09 9.24
N LEU A 20 -20.68 -7.01 7.93
CA LEU A 20 -19.56 -6.31 7.28
C LEU A 20 -19.52 -4.83 7.69
N GLU A 21 -20.68 -4.22 7.89
CA GLU A 21 -20.81 -2.85 8.36
C GLU A 21 -20.15 -2.64 9.73
N ASP A 22 -20.34 -3.58 10.67
CA ASP A 22 -19.72 -3.53 12.01
C ASP A 22 -18.20 -3.68 11.91
N VAL A 23 -17.72 -4.54 11.01
CA VAL A 23 -16.28 -4.69 10.74
C VAL A 23 -15.67 -3.40 10.23
N ILE A 24 -16.33 -2.75 9.25
CA ILE A 24 -15.88 -1.48 8.68
C ILE A 24 -15.87 -0.38 9.74
N HIS A 25 -16.95 -0.22 10.52
CA HIS A 25 -17.04 0.78 11.57
C HIS A 25 -15.93 0.60 12.60
N LYS A 26 -15.70 -0.62 13.05
CA LYS A 26 -14.65 -0.92 14.02
C LYS A 26 -13.23 -0.66 13.47
N CYS A 27 -12.99 -0.90 12.18
CA CYS A 27 -11.72 -0.51 11.53
C CYS A 27 -11.56 1.01 11.49
N ILE A 28 -12.61 1.76 11.19
CA ILE A 28 -12.59 3.23 11.18
C ILE A 28 -12.32 3.78 12.58
N GLU A 29 -13.00 3.26 13.60
CA GLU A 29 -12.78 3.65 15.01
C GLU A 29 -11.33 3.42 15.45
N LYS A 30 -10.78 2.23 15.17
CA LYS A 30 -9.37 1.92 15.48
C LYS A 30 -8.40 2.82 14.71
N ALA A 31 -8.64 3.07 13.42
CA ALA A 31 -7.83 3.99 12.63
C ALA A 31 -7.88 5.41 13.19
N SER A 32 -9.07 5.89 13.58
CA SER A 32 -9.26 7.20 14.23
C SER A 32 -8.49 7.32 15.55
N ALA A 33 -8.51 6.27 16.37
CA ALA A 33 -7.77 6.25 17.63
C ALA A 33 -6.25 6.35 17.42
N VAL A 34 -5.71 5.59 16.44
CA VAL A 34 -4.28 5.65 16.09
C VAL A 34 -3.88 7.02 15.55
N ILE A 35 -4.73 7.63 14.71
CA ILE A 35 -4.49 8.98 14.17
C ILE A 35 -4.50 10.01 15.30
N ALA A 36 -5.47 9.94 16.22
CA ALA A 36 -5.58 10.86 17.35
C ALA A 36 -4.36 10.78 18.28
N GLU A 37 -3.81 9.59 18.47
CA GLU A 37 -2.60 9.38 19.29
C GLU A 37 -1.33 9.92 18.63
N LYS A 38 -1.15 9.60 17.31
CA LYS A 38 0.11 9.90 16.60
C LYS A 38 0.15 11.30 16.00
N ASN A 39 -1.00 11.84 15.62
CA ASN A 39 -1.11 13.15 14.97
C ASN A 39 -2.42 13.86 15.37
N PRO A 40 -2.51 14.37 16.61
CA PRO A 40 -3.73 14.97 17.15
C PRO A 40 -4.20 16.21 16.41
N ASP A 41 -3.29 16.93 15.76
CA ASP A 41 -3.56 18.19 15.04
C ASP A 41 -3.85 17.98 13.54
N LEU A 42 -3.97 16.73 13.09
CA LEU A 42 -4.23 16.42 11.69
C LEU A 42 -5.62 16.94 11.27
N GLU A 43 -5.65 17.79 10.26
CA GLU A 43 -6.90 18.22 9.62
C GLU A 43 -7.59 17.04 8.93
N ASN A 44 -8.92 17.05 8.85
CA ASN A 44 -9.74 16.02 8.19
C ASN A 44 -9.55 14.59 8.74
N ARG A 45 -9.25 14.45 10.04
CA ARG A 45 -9.01 13.15 10.70
C ARG A 45 -10.09 12.12 10.41
N GLU A 46 -11.36 12.52 10.43
CA GLU A 46 -12.48 11.60 10.24
C GLU A 46 -12.50 11.01 8.83
N GLU A 47 -12.24 11.83 7.80
CA GLU A 47 -12.18 11.38 6.41
C GLU A 47 -10.99 10.47 6.17
N ILE A 48 -9.84 10.82 6.74
CA ILE A 48 -8.62 9.99 6.67
C ILE A 48 -8.85 8.65 7.39
N ALA A 49 -9.40 8.67 8.60
CA ALA A 49 -9.72 7.45 9.34
C ALA A 49 -10.70 6.54 8.57
N LYS A 50 -11.70 7.13 7.92
CA LYS A 50 -12.63 6.40 7.05
C LYS A 50 -11.91 5.77 5.87
N THR A 51 -11.06 6.52 5.19
CA THR A 51 -10.28 6.04 4.03
C THR A 51 -9.34 4.88 4.44
N VAL A 52 -8.64 5.04 5.55
CA VAL A 52 -7.73 4.01 6.08
C VAL A 52 -8.50 2.77 6.53
N GLY A 53 -9.57 2.94 7.31
CA GLY A 53 -10.34 1.81 7.84
C GLY A 53 -11.05 1.00 6.76
N VAL A 54 -11.71 1.67 5.81
CA VAL A 54 -12.37 1.00 4.66
C VAL A 54 -11.32 0.34 3.77
N GLY A 55 -10.23 1.04 3.48
CA GLY A 55 -9.12 0.51 2.67
C GLY A 55 -8.51 -0.75 3.29
N ALA A 56 -8.37 -0.80 4.62
CA ALA A 56 -7.84 -1.97 5.32
C ALA A 56 -8.72 -3.22 5.15
N VAL A 57 -10.03 -3.06 5.23
CA VAL A 57 -10.98 -4.18 5.05
C VAL A 57 -10.98 -4.67 3.62
N ILE A 58 -11.09 -3.77 2.65
CA ILE A 58 -11.12 -4.12 1.22
C ILE A 58 -9.81 -4.79 0.81
N PHE A 59 -8.68 -4.18 1.15
CA PHE A 59 -7.37 -4.70 0.79
C PHE A 59 -7.11 -6.07 1.44
N GLY A 60 -7.43 -6.22 2.74
CA GLY A 60 -7.29 -7.49 3.44
C GLY A 60 -8.09 -8.62 2.81
N ALA A 61 -9.27 -8.32 2.27
CA ALA A 61 -10.07 -9.30 1.51
C ALA A 61 -9.43 -9.63 0.15
N LEU A 62 -8.99 -8.60 -0.60
CA LEU A 62 -8.44 -8.75 -1.96
C LEU A 62 -7.01 -9.31 -1.98
N TYR A 63 -6.23 -9.14 -0.92
CA TYR A 63 -4.86 -9.66 -0.81
C TYR A 63 -4.80 -11.18 -0.83
N ASN A 64 -5.85 -11.82 -0.36
CA ASN A 64 -5.97 -13.27 -0.29
C ASN A 64 -6.58 -13.84 -1.57
N ASN A 65 -6.11 -15.05 -1.94
CA ASN A 65 -6.74 -15.79 -3.03
C ASN A 65 -8.19 -16.13 -2.64
N LYS A 66 -9.14 -15.97 -3.57
CA LYS A 66 -10.58 -16.14 -3.34
C LYS A 66 -11.01 -17.50 -2.83
N ILE A 67 -10.21 -18.55 -3.05
CA ILE A 67 -10.52 -19.91 -2.60
C ILE A 67 -9.96 -20.25 -1.21
N LYS A 68 -9.08 -19.43 -0.67
CA LYS A 68 -8.49 -19.66 0.65
C LYS A 68 -9.42 -19.20 1.77
N ASP A 69 -9.47 -19.97 2.83
CA ASP A 69 -10.07 -19.54 4.09
C ASP A 69 -9.14 -18.52 4.76
N ILE A 70 -9.74 -17.44 5.29
CA ILE A 70 -9.01 -16.37 5.95
C ILE A 70 -9.52 -16.16 7.36
N THR A 71 -8.61 -15.88 8.28
CA THR A 71 -8.95 -15.38 9.63
C THR A 71 -8.72 -13.88 9.64
N PHE A 72 -9.81 -13.12 9.74
CA PHE A 72 -9.75 -11.66 9.79
C PHE A 72 -9.31 -11.19 11.17
N SER A 73 -8.33 -10.30 11.20
CA SER A 73 -7.82 -9.65 12.40
C SER A 73 -7.77 -8.15 12.20
N TYR A 74 -8.43 -7.40 13.08
CA TYR A 74 -8.41 -5.93 13.05
C TYR A 74 -7.00 -5.36 13.19
N ASP A 75 -6.20 -5.95 14.07
CA ASP A 75 -4.85 -5.45 14.34
C ASP A 75 -3.89 -5.74 13.18
N LYS A 76 -4.08 -6.87 12.49
CA LYS A 76 -3.30 -7.19 11.29
C LYS A 76 -3.60 -6.28 10.11
N VAL A 77 -4.89 -6.03 9.79
CA VAL A 77 -5.25 -5.24 8.61
C VAL A 77 -4.94 -3.75 8.76
N LEU A 78 -4.86 -3.24 9.99
CA LEU A 78 -4.52 -1.85 10.31
C LEU A 78 -3.04 -1.65 10.64
N ASN A 79 -2.21 -2.68 10.53
CA ASN A 79 -0.78 -2.54 10.77
C ASN A 79 -0.13 -1.71 9.66
N PHE A 80 0.77 -0.79 10.04
CA PHE A 80 1.58 0.00 9.13
C PHE A 80 2.87 -0.71 8.68
N GLU A 81 3.06 -1.94 9.13
CA GLU A 81 4.16 -2.82 8.72
C GLU A 81 3.58 -4.07 8.06
N GLY A 82 4.23 -4.55 7.00
CA GLY A 82 3.87 -5.79 6.33
C GLY A 82 2.86 -5.64 5.19
N GLU A 83 2.02 -6.64 5.00
CA GLU A 83 1.20 -6.86 3.79
C GLU A 83 -0.19 -6.21 3.93
N THR A 84 -0.24 -4.89 4.11
CA THR A 84 -1.46 -4.14 4.42
C THR A 84 -1.68 -2.93 3.51
N SER A 85 -2.92 -2.45 3.41
CA SER A 85 -3.22 -1.20 2.72
C SER A 85 -2.56 0.00 3.41
N CYS A 86 -2.46 -0.02 4.74
CA CYS A 86 -1.82 1.04 5.51
C CYS A 86 -0.35 1.20 5.12
N TYR A 87 0.36 0.08 4.90
CA TYR A 87 1.74 0.10 4.43
C TYR A 87 1.88 0.71 3.02
N VAL A 88 0.99 0.32 2.10
CA VAL A 88 0.97 0.85 0.72
C VAL A 88 0.61 2.34 0.73
N GLN A 89 -0.42 2.75 1.49
CA GLN A 89 -0.83 4.16 1.63
C GLN A 89 0.29 5.01 2.23
N TYR A 90 0.98 4.52 3.26
CA TYR A 90 2.13 5.20 3.84
C TYR A 90 3.27 5.37 2.84
N THR A 91 3.51 4.36 2.00
CA THR A 91 4.48 4.45 0.91
C THR A 91 4.09 5.51 -0.12
N CYS A 92 2.81 5.59 -0.49
CA CYS A 92 2.30 6.66 -1.37
C CYS A 92 2.49 8.06 -0.75
N ALA A 93 2.18 8.22 0.54
CA ALA A 93 2.37 9.50 1.24
C ALA A 93 3.86 9.91 1.28
N ARG A 94 4.76 8.95 1.52
CA ARG A 94 6.21 9.15 1.47
C ARG A 94 6.68 9.60 0.08
N ALA A 95 6.29 8.88 -0.97
CA ALA A 95 6.66 9.21 -2.34
C ALA A 95 6.14 10.62 -2.73
N HIS A 96 4.90 10.94 -2.38
CA HIS A 96 4.31 12.26 -2.59
C HIS A 96 5.11 13.36 -1.89
N SER A 97 5.44 13.18 -0.61
CA SER A 97 6.23 14.15 0.15
C SER A 97 7.64 14.38 -0.42
N VAL A 98 8.26 13.33 -0.99
CA VAL A 98 9.55 13.48 -1.70
C VAL A 98 9.39 14.37 -2.93
N LEU A 99 8.36 14.14 -3.74
CA LEU A 99 8.12 14.90 -4.97
C LEU A 99 7.74 16.36 -4.66
N GLU A 100 6.91 16.61 -3.64
CA GLU A 100 6.58 17.98 -3.20
C GLU A 100 7.84 18.76 -2.79
N LYS A 101 8.73 18.12 -2.01
CA LYS A 101 10.00 18.75 -1.58
C LYS A 101 10.99 18.95 -2.72
N ALA A 102 10.94 18.10 -3.75
CA ALA A 102 11.82 18.22 -4.91
C ALA A 102 11.47 19.39 -5.81
N GLY A 103 10.18 19.73 -5.92
CA GLY A 103 9.67 20.67 -6.91
C GLY A 103 9.87 20.16 -8.34
N GLU A 104 10.10 21.10 -9.27
CA GLU A 104 10.44 20.76 -10.65
C GLU A 104 11.83 20.10 -10.75
N TYR A 105 11.97 19.14 -11.65
CA TYR A 105 13.24 18.48 -11.92
C TYR A 105 13.43 18.17 -13.40
N ALA A 106 14.69 18.07 -13.81
CA ALA A 106 15.06 17.87 -15.22
C ALA A 106 14.68 16.45 -15.69
N ALA A 107 14.71 16.25 -17.00
CA ALA A 107 14.60 14.90 -17.56
C ALA A 107 15.75 14.01 -17.07
N PRO A 108 15.50 12.74 -16.72
CA PRO A 108 16.53 11.84 -16.23
C PRO A 108 17.60 11.59 -17.32
N ASN A 109 18.87 11.64 -16.91
CA ASN A 109 20.00 11.32 -17.75
C ASN A 109 21.04 10.55 -16.94
N VAL A 110 20.97 9.22 -17.01
CA VAL A 110 21.89 8.33 -16.27
C VAL A 110 22.54 7.34 -17.22
N THR A 111 23.82 7.06 -16.96
CA THR A 111 24.62 6.07 -17.70
C THR A 111 24.78 4.76 -16.89
N ALA A 112 24.55 4.80 -15.60
CA ALA A 112 24.63 3.65 -14.70
C ALA A 112 23.58 3.75 -13.61
N VAL A 113 23.08 2.59 -13.18
CA VAL A 113 22.10 2.46 -12.10
C VAL A 113 22.63 1.55 -11.00
N CYS A 114 22.31 1.86 -9.75
CA CYS A 114 22.64 0.96 -8.64
C CYS A 114 21.65 -0.22 -8.57
N PRO A 115 21.97 -1.29 -7.81
CA PRO A 115 21.12 -2.48 -7.72
C PRO A 115 19.68 -2.16 -7.27
N GLN A 116 19.49 -1.22 -6.34
CA GLN A 116 18.18 -0.84 -5.82
C GLN A 116 17.35 -0.10 -6.86
N GLU A 117 17.96 0.78 -7.64
CA GLU A 117 17.31 1.47 -8.76
C GLU A 117 16.90 0.47 -9.84
N PHE A 118 17.78 -0.47 -10.18
CA PHE A 118 17.49 -1.51 -11.17
C PHE A 118 16.34 -2.42 -10.72
N GLU A 119 16.31 -2.83 -9.46
CA GLU A 119 15.23 -3.65 -8.88
C GLU A 119 13.89 -2.93 -8.97
N LEU A 120 13.86 -1.62 -8.68
CA LEU A 120 12.65 -0.80 -8.77
C LEU A 120 12.18 -0.64 -10.21
N VAL A 121 13.08 -0.36 -11.16
CA VAL A 121 12.76 -0.29 -12.59
C VAL A 121 12.14 -1.60 -13.08
N LYS A 122 12.77 -2.72 -12.74
CA LYS A 122 12.28 -4.05 -13.11
C LYS A 122 10.88 -4.29 -12.56
N ARG A 123 10.65 -3.98 -11.28
CA ARG A 123 9.33 -4.17 -10.68
C ARG A 123 8.27 -3.30 -11.32
N LEU A 124 8.58 -2.04 -11.62
CA LEU A 124 7.66 -1.15 -12.36
C LEU A 124 7.33 -1.70 -13.76
N ALA A 125 8.31 -2.25 -14.46
CA ALA A 125 8.12 -2.86 -15.77
C ALA A 125 7.24 -4.12 -15.75
N ASP A 126 7.17 -4.84 -14.64
CA ASP A 126 6.34 -6.04 -14.46
C ASP A 126 4.82 -5.72 -14.30
N PHE A 127 4.44 -4.45 -14.11
CA PHE A 127 3.04 -4.07 -13.82
C PHE A 127 2.05 -4.50 -14.91
N PRO A 128 2.30 -4.26 -16.21
CA PRO A 128 1.36 -4.70 -17.26
C PRO A 128 1.16 -6.22 -17.29
N ALA A 129 2.22 -6.99 -17.09
CA ALA A 129 2.13 -8.45 -17.02
C ALA A 129 1.32 -8.93 -15.82
N THR A 130 1.48 -8.27 -14.67
CA THR A 130 0.70 -8.55 -13.46
C THR A 130 -0.80 -8.27 -13.68
N LEU A 131 -1.13 -7.16 -14.34
CA LEU A 131 -2.53 -6.85 -14.68
C LEU A 131 -3.13 -7.92 -15.60
N HIS A 132 -2.38 -8.35 -16.61
CA HIS A 132 -2.81 -9.39 -17.53
C HIS A 132 -3.06 -10.71 -16.79
N GLU A 133 -2.14 -11.12 -15.93
CA GLU A 133 -2.28 -12.33 -15.13
C GLU A 133 -3.49 -12.28 -14.19
N ALA A 134 -3.71 -11.15 -13.51
CA ALA A 134 -4.86 -10.93 -12.65
C ALA A 134 -6.17 -11.04 -13.42
N LEU A 135 -6.22 -10.50 -14.64
CA LEU A 135 -7.39 -10.56 -15.52
C LEU A 135 -7.66 -11.98 -16.01
N GLU A 136 -6.65 -12.67 -16.54
CA GLU A 136 -6.81 -14.05 -17.05
C GLU A 136 -7.28 -15.03 -15.96
N LYS A 137 -6.77 -14.87 -14.73
CA LYS A 137 -7.10 -15.75 -13.61
C LYS A 137 -8.32 -15.31 -12.81
N TYR A 138 -8.85 -14.13 -13.10
CA TYR A 138 -9.91 -13.50 -12.28
C TYR A 138 -9.54 -13.43 -10.80
N GLU A 139 -8.27 -13.07 -10.50
CA GLU A 139 -7.69 -13.07 -9.17
C GLU A 139 -7.11 -11.69 -8.83
N PRO A 140 -7.84 -10.81 -8.12
CA PRO A 140 -7.35 -9.48 -7.74
C PRO A 140 -6.17 -9.52 -6.77
N CYS A 141 -5.94 -10.64 -6.10
CA CYS A 141 -4.81 -10.77 -5.18
C CYS A 141 -3.44 -10.59 -5.84
N PHE A 142 -3.30 -10.81 -7.14
CA PHE A 142 -2.07 -10.50 -7.87
C PHE A 142 -1.75 -9.01 -7.84
N ILE A 143 -2.77 -8.16 -8.03
CA ILE A 143 -2.60 -6.70 -7.97
C ILE A 143 -2.29 -6.24 -6.55
N ALA A 144 -3.03 -6.75 -5.55
CA ALA A 144 -2.80 -6.38 -4.16
C ALA A 144 -1.39 -6.77 -3.67
N ARG A 145 -0.92 -7.98 -4.02
CA ARG A 145 0.43 -8.43 -3.70
C ARG A 145 1.49 -7.64 -4.44
N TYR A 146 1.26 -7.35 -5.73
CA TYR A 146 2.15 -6.50 -6.50
C TYR A 146 2.33 -5.12 -5.85
N ALA A 147 1.24 -4.51 -5.36
CA ALA A 147 1.31 -3.21 -4.70
C ALA A 147 2.17 -3.26 -3.42
N VAL A 148 2.06 -4.33 -2.63
CA VAL A 148 2.91 -4.54 -1.45
C VAL A 148 4.38 -4.72 -1.84
N ASP A 149 4.67 -5.58 -2.80
CA ASP A 149 6.04 -5.83 -3.25
C ASP A 149 6.68 -4.56 -3.82
N LEU A 150 5.93 -3.80 -4.63
CA LEU A 150 6.40 -2.51 -5.15
C LEU A 150 6.68 -1.52 -4.01
N ALA A 151 5.80 -1.45 -3.01
CA ALA A 151 5.98 -0.60 -1.85
C ALA A 151 7.23 -1.00 -1.03
N GLN A 152 7.49 -2.31 -0.86
CA GLN A 152 8.67 -2.81 -0.16
C GLN A 152 9.96 -2.46 -0.90
N ILE A 153 10.00 -2.68 -2.21
CA ILE A 153 11.16 -2.35 -3.07
C ILE A 153 11.40 -0.85 -3.06
N PHE A 154 10.34 -0.03 -3.18
CA PHE A 154 10.45 1.42 -3.11
C PHE A 154 10.97 1.90 -1.75
N ASN A 155 10.46 1.36 -0.64
CA ASN A 155 10.91 1.74 0.69
C ASN A 155 12.38 1.40 0.93
N LYS A 156 12.86 0.25 0.40
CA LYS A 156 14.28 -0.10 0.42
C LYS A 156 15.10 0.88 -0.42
N PHE A 157 14.67 1.17 -1.65
CA PHE A 157 15.31 2.18 -2.51
C PHE A 157 15.37 3.55 -1.81
N TYR A 158 14.26 4.00 -1.21
CA TYR A 158 14.20 5.26 -0.47
C TYR A 158 15.19 5.33 0.70
N PHE A 159 15.38 4.21 1.40
CA PHE A 159 16.30 4.13 2.54
C PHE A 159 17.77 4.09 2.09
N ASP A 160 18.08 3.30 1.07
CA ASP A 160 19.45 3.03 0.63
C ASP A 160 19.99 4.13 -0.32
N CYS A 161 19.10 4.84 -1.04
CA CYS A 161 19.47 5.82 -2.05
C CYS A 161 19.04 7.23 -1.66
N SER A 162 19.98 8.17 -1.60
CA SER A 162 19.67 9.59 -1.39
C SER A 162 18.95 10.15 -2.61
N ILE A 163 17.62 10.38 -2.53
CA ILE A 163 16.83 10.87 -3.68
C ILE A 163 17.03 12.37 -3.87
N LEU A 164 16.74 13.17 -2.82
CA LEU A 164 16.77 14.63 -2.91
C LEU A 164 18.18 15.22 -2.96
N ASN A 165 19.14 14.55 -2.30
CA ASN A 165 20.50 15.01 -2.15
C ASN A 165 21.49 14.12 -2.91
N ALA A 166 21.11 13.58 -4.08
CA ALA A 166 22.05 12.89 -4.95
C ALA A 166 23.10 13.90 -5.46
N GLU A 167 24.34 13.47 -5.54
CA GLU A 167 25.48 14.34 -5.93
C GLU A 167 25.36 14.83 -7.39
N GLU A 168 24.88 13.96 -8.27
CA GLU A 168 24.72 14.27 -9.69
C GLU A 168 23.26 14.60 -10.01
N GLU A 169 23.01 15.69 -10.72
CA GLU A 169 21.67 16.14 -11.10
C GLU A 169 20.93 15.09 -11.98
N GLY A 170 21.63 14.40 -12.87
CA GLY A 170 21.08 13.32 -13.68
C GLY A 170 20.57 12.15 -12.82
N THR A 171 21.35 11.76 -11.82
CA THR A 171 20.98 10.71 -10.84
C THR A 171 19.80 11.16 -9.97
N ARG A 172 19.81 12.43 -9.51
CA ARG A 172 18.69 13.02 -8.76
C ARG A 172 17.40 12.98 -9.56
N ALA A 173 17.44 13.47 -10.80
CA ALA A 173 16.29 13.47 -11.73
C ALA A 173 15.76 12.05 -11.99
N PHE A 174 16.64 11.07 -12.17
CA PHE A 174 16.26 9.68 -12.36
C PHE A 174 15.57 9.09 -11.14
N ARG A 175 16.09 9.32 -9.94
CA ARG A 175 15.49 8.86 -8.68
C ARG A 175 14.11 9.48 -8.43
N LEU A 176 13.95 10.75 -8.79
CA LEU A 176 12.66 11.43 -8.74
C LEU A 176 11.67 10.83 -9.75
N ALA A 177 12.10 10.56 -10.98
CA ALA A 177 11.27 9.90 -11.98
C ALA A 177 10.84 8.48 -11.53
N LEU A 178 11.70 7.72 -10.89
CA LEU A 178 11.35 6.41 -10.29
C LEU A 178 10.34 6.57 -9.15
N THR A 179 10.48 7.61 -8.33
CA THR A 179 9.54 7.93 -7.25
C THR A 179 8.16 8.28 -7.81
N GLU A 180 8.12 9.12 -8.86
CA GLU A 180 6.88 9.48 -9.54
C GLU A 180 6.21 8.28 -10.20
N ALA A 181 6.97 7.47 -10.94
CA ALA A 181 6.45 6.24 -11.55
C ALA A 181 5.87 5.27 -10.52
N THR A 182 6.53 5.13 -9.37
CA THR A 182 6.03 4.32 -8.26
C THR A 182 4.70 4.87 -7.73
N LEU A 183 4.62 6.18 -7.50
CA LEU A 183 3.42 6.84 -7.01
C LEU A 183 2.26 6.71 -8.00
N ILE A 184 2.50 6.91 -9.30
CA ILE A 184 1.50 6.73 -10.37
C ILE A 184 1.00 5.28 -10.36
N THR A 185 1.90 4.30 -10.34
CA THR A 185 1.54 2.88 -10.37
C THR A 185 0.70 2.48 -9.15
N LEU A 186 1.07 2.92 -7.95
CA LEU A 186 0.32 2.61 -6.72
C LEU A 186 -1.03 3.36 -6.63
N LYS A 187 -1.19 4.50 -7.32
CA LYS A 187 -2.45 5.28 -7.38
C LYS A 187 -3.36 4.88 -8.54
N THR A 188 -2.91 4.03 -9.46
CA THR A 188 -3.74 3.57 -10.59
C THR A 188 -4.99 2.85 -10.06
N ARG A 189 -6.17 3.32 -10.48
CA ARG A 189 -7.49 2.84 -10.07
C ARG A 189 -8.03 1.79 -11.03
#